data_8e79e7f2326b14c32396a2003835fecc
#
_entry.id   8e79e7f2326b14c32396a2003835fecc
#
_cell.length_a   1.000
_cell.length_b   1.000
_cell.length_c   1.000
_cell.angle_alpha   90.00
_cell.angle_beta   90.00
_cell.angle_gamma   90.00
#
_symmetry.space_group_name_H-M   'P 1'
#
loop_
_entity.id
_entity.type
_entity.pdbx_description
1 polymer ?
#
loop_
_entity_poly.entity_id
_entity_poly.type
_entity_poly.pdbx_seq_one_letter_code
_entity_poly.pdbx_strand_id
1 'polypeptide(L)'
;MKKHLFLVATLLIAFCSCTTKKSQEEVSVQSLTHEVLMDDECMIGITSELALMNDSMAVVINHKSDNAFQVLNYVDKKTSEVGKIGQGPDEFLLSFGLSVKGNEFSFYDPNKSRYSTIHLTGTDG
;
A
#
# COMPACT_ATOMS: atom_id res chain seq x y z
N MET A 1 38.41 48.71 -36.78
CA MET A 1 38.37 48.51 -35.32
C MET A 1 36.94 48.45 -34.74
N LYS A 2 35.97 49.17 -35.24
CA LYS A 2 34.58 49.14 -34.71
C LYS A 2 33.83 47.78 -34.92
N LYS A 3 34.14 47.03 -35.99
CA LYS A 3 33.47 45.74 -36.28
C LYS A 3 33.89 44.61 -35.35
N HIS A 4 35.15 44.63 -34.87
CA HIS A 4 35.61 43.60 -33.93
C HIS A 4 35.12 43.81 -32.49
N LEU A 5 34.84 45.05 -32.12
CA LEU A 5 34.29 45.39 -30.82
C LEU A 5 32.85 44.87 -30.65
N PHE A 6 32.05 44.92 -31.73
CA PHE A 6 30.68 44.36 -31.71
C PHE A 6 30.67 42.84 -31.62
N LEU A 7 31.63 42.17 -32.25
CA LEU A 7 31.70 40.71 -32.25
C LEU A 7 32.12 40.15 -30.88
N VAL A 8 32.99 40.87 -30.15
CA VAL A 8 33.39 40.52 -28.78
C VAL A 8 32.27 40.78 -27.81
N ALA A 9 31.48 41.85 -28.01
CA ALA A 9 30.33 42.15 -27.11
C ALA A 9 29.20 41.11 -27.24
N THR A 10 28.94 40.62 -28.46
CA THR A 10 27.95 39.55 -28.68
C THR A 10 28.40 38.19 -28.12
N LEU A 11 29.69 37.90 -28.13
CA LEU A 11 30.21 36.65 -27.54
C LEU A 11 30.12 36.61 -26.01
N LEU A 12 30.28 37.76 -25.36
CA LEU A 12 30.17 37.86 -23.89
C LEU A 12 28.76 37.68 -23.34
N ILE A 13 27.74 37.97 -24.15
CA ILE A 13 26.33 37.81 -23.73
C ILE A 13 25.89 36.34 -23.75
N ALA A 14 26.57 35.47 -24.54
CA ALA A 14 26.23 34.05 -24.67
C ALA A 14 26.61 33.19 -23.44
N PHE A 15 27.47 33.71 -22.54
CA PHE A 15 27.89 32.96 -21.36
C PHE A 15 27.10 33.25 -20.07
N CYS A 16 26.13 34.17 -20.10
CA CYS A 16 25.33 34.53 -18.93
C CYS A 16 24.04 33.74 -18.77
N SER A 17 23.79 32.69 -19.54
CA SER A 17 22.56 31.92 -19.47
C SER A 17 22.83 30.47 -19.11
N CYS A 18 23.05 30.17 -17.85
CA CYS A 18 22.74 28.91 -17.19
C CYS A 18 23.13 28.95 -15.71
N THR A 19 22.40 29.73 -14.92
CA THR A 19 22.23 29.41 -13.52
C THR A 19 20.79 28.95 -13.32
N THR A 20 20.51 27.74 -13.74
CA THR A 20 19.36 27.01 -13.23
C THR A 20 19.65 26.75 -11.75
N LYS A 21 19.15 27.63 -10.88
CA LYS A 21 18.93 27.27 -9.49
C LYS A 21 18.00 26.04 -9.52
N LYS A 22 18.57 24.84 -9.40
CA LYS A 22 17.81 23.70 -8.91
C LYS A 22 17.31 24.14 -7.53
N SER A 23 16.03 24.48 -7.45
CA SER A 23 15.33 24.48 -6.19
C SER A 23 15.47 23.05 -5.68
N GLN A 24 16.39 22.81 -4.76
CA GLN A 24 16.33 21.63 -3.93
C GLN A 24 15.08 21.84 -3.10
N GLU A 25 14.04 21.13 -3.50
CA GLU A 25 12.86 20.93 -2.66
C GLU A 25 13.40 20.23 -1.40
N GLU A 26 13.53 21.00 -0.34
CA GLU A 26 13.96 20.49 0.95
C GLU A 26 12.85 19.55 1.41
N VAL A 27 13.09 18.24 1.26
CA VAL A 27 12.16 17.22 1.75
C VAL A 27 12.15 17.35 3.26
N SER A 28 11.12 18.03 3.78
CA SER A 28 10.85 18.10 5.20
C SER A 28 10.55 16.70 5.71
N VAL A 29 11.51 16.10 6.38
CA VAL A 29 11.31 14.84 7.10
C VAL A 29 10.49 15.15 8.34
N GLN A 30 9.17 14.95 8.25
CA GLN A 30 8.34 14.97 9.44
C GLN A 30 8.66 13.73 10.27
N SER A 31 8.91 13.90 11.56
CA SER A 31 9.01 12.78 12.48
C SER A 31 7.64 12.10 12.54
N LEU A 32 7.58 10.86 12.07
CA LEU A 32 6.39 10.05 12.18
C LEU A 32 6.29 9.50 13.59
N THR A 33 5.22 9.84 14.30
CA THR A 33 4.83 9.13 15.51
C THR A 33 4.13 7.83 15.08
N HIS A 34 4.53 6.71 15.66
CA HIS A 34 3.88 5.43 15.43
C HIS A 34 3.21 4.98 16.71
N GLU A 35 2.08 4.31 16.56
CA GLU A 35 1.35 3.65 17.62
C GLU A 35 1.32 2.15 17.32
N VAL A 36 1.57 1.33 18.34
CA VAL A 36 1.44 -0.12 18.22
C VAL A 36 -0.01 -0.48 18.45
N LEU A 37 -0.73 -0.80 17.37
CA LEU A 37 -2.15 -1.13 17.42
C LEU A 37 -2.41 -2.54 17.97
N MET A 38 -1.50 -3.48 17.70
CA MET A 38 -1.58 -4.85 18.20
C MET A 38 -0.20 -5.27 18.73
N ASP A 39 -0.20 -5.99 19.81
CA ASP A 39 0.99 -6.51 20.49
C ASP A 39 1.41 -7.91 19.99
N ASP A 40 2.36 -8.53 20.67
CA ASP A 40 2.95 -9.82 20.29
C ASP A 40 1.97 -11.00 20.31
N GLU A 41 0.75 -10.83 20.81
CA GLU A 41 -0.28 -11.88 20.81
C GLU A 41 -0.92 -12.04 19.42
N CYS A 42 -0.76 -11.04 18.53
CA CYS A 42 -1.25 -11.13 17.16
C CYS A 42 -0.20 -11.76 16.25
N MET A 43 -0.25 -13.07 16.08
CA MET A 43 0.59 -13.77 15.14
C MET A 43 0.10 -13.55 13.70
N ILE A 44 0.70 -12.60 13.02
CA ILE A 44 0.52 -12.41 11.58
C ILE A 44 1.60 -13.24 10.88
N GLY A 45 1.16 -14.16 10.02
CA GLY A 45 2.09 -14.98 9.22
C GLY A 45 2.85 -14.17 8.16
N ILE A 46 3.35 -14.82 7.13
CA ILE A 46 3.96 -14.12 5.99
C ILE A 46 2.86 -13.45 5.20
N THR A 47 2.78 -12.13 5.33
CA THR A 47 1.79 -11.31 4.64
C THR A 47 2.36 -10.79 3.33
N SER A 48 1.53 -10.75 2.30
CA SER A 48 1.86 -10.09 1.03
C SER A 48 1.18 -8.73 0.89
N GLU A 49 -0.02 -8.59 1.39
CA GLU A 49 -0.80 -7.37 1.29
C GLU A 49 -1.59 -7.12 2.58
N LEU A 50 -1.77 -5.85 2.91
CA LEU A 50 -2.61 -5.38 4.00
C LEU A 50 -3.49 -4.24 3.49
N ALA A 51 -4.77 -4.26 3.85
CA ALA A 51 -5.70 -3.17 3.57
C ALA A 51 -6.50 -2.81 4.82
N LEU A 52 -6.62 -1.51 5.09
CA LEU A 52 -7.47 -1.00 6.16
C LEU A 52 -8.92 -1.02 5.69
N MET A 53 -9.81 -1.65 6.45
CA MET A 53 -11.23 -1.72 6.14
C MET A 53 -12.00 -0.53 6.70
N ASN A 54 -11.68 -0.15 7.92
CA ASN A 54 -12.25 1.00 8.63
C ASN A 54 -11.32 1.41 9.79
N ASP A 55 -11.80 2.28 10.66
CA ASP A 55 -11.03 2.79 11.81
C ASP A 55 -10.77 1.75 12.91
N SER A 56 -11.20 0.52 12.75
CA SER A 56 -11.01 -0.55 13.74
C SER A 56 -10.53 -1.87 13.17
N MET A 57 -10.59 -2.05 11.85
CA MET A 57 -10.30 -3.32 11.21
C MET A 57 -9.37 -3.20 10.03
N ALA A 58 -8.53 -4.21 9.88
CA ALA A 58 -7.67 -4.42 8.71
C ALA A 58 -7.81 -5.87 8.22
N VAL A 59 -7.60 -6.09 6.94
CA VAL A 59 -7.50 -7.42 6.35
C VAL A 59 -6.10 -7.64 5.79
N VAL A 60 -5.58 -8.84 5.98
CA VAL A 60 -4.23 -9.24 5.55
C VAL A 60 -4.34 -10.50 4.72
N ILE A 61 -3.62 -10.58 3.60
CA ILE A 61 -3.43 -11.84 2.88
C ILE A 61 -2.31 -12.62 3.58
N ASN A 62 -2.63 -13.85 4.00
CA ASN A 62 -1.70 -14.73 4.69
C ASN A 62 -1.41 -15.97 3.84
N HIS A 63 -0.13 -16.22 3.52
CA HIS A 63 0.26 -17.32 2.65
C HIS A 63 0.69 -18.59 3.40
N LYS A 64 0.74 -18.55 4.72
CA LYS A 64 1.22 -19.69 5.55
C LYS A 64 0.22 -20.15 6.62
N SER A 65 -1.03 -19.76 6.48
CA SER A 65 -2.13 -20.25 7.31
C SER A 65 -2.97 -21.24 6.52
N ASP A 66 -3.85 -21.97 7.17
CA ASP A 66 -4.89 -22.78 6.53
C ASP A 66 -5.98 -21.93 5.87
N ASN A 67 -6.00 -20.63 6.18
CA ASN A 67 -6.92 -19.65 5.64
C ASN A 67 -6.16 -18.54 4.88
N ALA A 68 -6.74 -18.09 3.77
CA ALA A 68 -6.11 -17.13 2.88
C ALA A 68 -6.04 -15.71 3.46
N PHE A 69 -6.96 -15.36 4.34
CA PHE A 69 -7.07 -14.01 4.89
C PHE A 69 -7.17 -14.04 6.40
N GLN A 70 -6.57 -13.03 7.02
CA GLN A 70 -6.70 -12.75 8.43
C GLN A 70 -7.29 -11.35 8.59
N VAL A 71 -8.39 -11.26 9.34
CA VAL A 71 -9.02 -10.00 9.68
C VAL A 71 -8.61 -9.62 11.09
N LEU A 72 -8.02 -8.45 11.21
CA LEU A 72 -7.51 -7.89 12.46
C LEU A 72 -8.49 -6.83 12.95
N ASN A 73 -9.06 -7.02 14.11
CA ASN A 73 -9.76 -5.95 14.84
C ASN A 73 -8.79 -5.41 15.90
N TYR A 74 -8.19 -4.26 15.61
CA TYR A 74 -7.17 -3.70 16.49
C TYR A 74 -7.74 -2.87 17.65
N VAL A 75 -9.04 -2.59 17.65
CA VAL A 75 -9.73 -2.01 18.82
C VAL A 75 -9.98 -3.07 19.86
N ASP A 76 -10.55 -4.21 19.45
CA ASP A 76 -10.88 -5.32 20.35
C ASP A 76 -9.71 -6.28 20.58
N LYS A 77 -8.58 -6.06 19.93
CA LYS A 77 -7.40 -6.93 19.97
C LYS A 77 -7.71 -8.38 19.58
N LYS A 78 -8.57 -8.55 18.58
CA LYS A 78 -9.00 -9.87 18.10
C LYS A 78 -8.57 -10.11 16.66
N THR A 79 -8.31 -11.36 16.36
CA THR A 79 -8.05 -11.81 14.98
C THR A 79 -9.05 -12.90 14.61
N SER A 80 -9.47 -12.89 13.35
CA SER A 80 -10.28 -13.96 12.78
C SER A 80 -9.73 -14.34 11.41
N GLU A 81 -9.82 -15.61 11.09
CA GLU A 81 -9.35 -16.15 9.83
C GLU A 81 -10.53 -16.45 8.93
N VAL A 82 -10.41 -16.09 7.65
CA VAL A 82 -11.46 -16.29 6.64
C VAL A 82 -10.88 -16.78 5.33
N GLY A 83 -11.69 -17.45 4.52
CA GLY A 83 -11.29 -17.91 3.19
C GLY A 83 -10.34 -19.10 3.24
N LYS A 84 -10.87 -20.31 3.29
CA LYS A 84 -10.07 -21.54 3.32
C LYS A 84 -9.14 -21.67 2.12
N ILE A 85 -7.92 -22.13 2.33
CA ILE A 85 -6.97 -22.42 1.27
C ILE A 85 -7.29 -23.77 0.65
N GLY A 86 -7.41 -23.81 -0.68
CA GLY A 86 -7.69 -25.03 -1.44
C GLY A 86 -8.14 -24.76 -2.86
N GLN A 87 -8.57 -25.83 -3.54
CA GLN A 87 -9.01 -25.80 -4.95
C GLN A 87 -10.53 -25.91 -5.14
N GLY A 88 -11.27 -26.01 -4.04
CA GLY A 88 -12.73 -26.08 -4.07
C GLY A 88 -13.40 -24.79 -4.56
N PRO A 89 -14.71 -24.79 -4.78
CA PRO A 89 -15.43 -23.64 -5.33
C PRO A 89 -15.31 -22.37 -4.47
N ASP A 90 -15.28 -22.52 -3.16
CA ASP A 90 -15.18 -21.43 -2.18
C ASP A 90 -13.83 -21.42 -1.44
N GLU A 91 -12.83 -22.09 -1.99
CA GLU A 91 -11.46 -22.12 -1.49
C GLU A 91 -10.55 -21.29 -2.39
N PHE A 92 -9.44 -20.78 -1.85
CA PHE A 92 -8.51 -19.86 -2.53
C PHE A 92 -7.08 -20.38 -2.40
N LEU A 93 -6.34 -20.52 -3.51
CA LEU A 93 -4.93 -20.91 -3.47
C LEU A 93 -3.98 -19.75 -3.36
N LEU A 94 -4.26 -18.72 -4.15
CA LEU A 94 -3.51 -17.47 -4.18
C LEU A 94 -4.49 -16.32 -4.27
N SER A 95 -4.15 -15.22 -3.66
CA SER A 95 -4.98 -14.03 -3.65
C SER A 95 -4.10 -12.79 -3.77
N PHE A 96 -4.50 -11.83 -4.60
CA PHE A 96 -3.78 -10.59 -4.85
C PHE A 96 -4.74 -9.42 -5.01
N GLY A 97 -4.22 -8.20 -4.82
CA GLY A 97 -4.92 -6.97 -5.14
C GLY A 97 -6.11 -6.75 -4.22
N LEU A 98 -5.85 -6.63 -2.92
CA LEU A 98 -6.88 -6.31 -1.94
C LEU A 98 -7.52 -4.95 -2.22
N SER A 99 -8.85 -4.95 -2.28
CA SER A 99 -9.67 -3.74 -2.32
C SER A 99 -10.76 -3.84 -1.29
N VAL A 100 -10.95 -2.82 -0.49
CA VAL A 100 -11.89 -2.82 0.63
C VAL A 100 -12.99 -1.80 0.45
N LYS A 101 -14.21 -2.13 0.89
CA LYS A 101 -15.35 -1.22 0.87
C LYS A 101 -16.29 -1.55 2.04
N GLY A 102 -16.23 -0.73 3.08
CA GLY A 102 -16.99 -0.99 4.31
C GLY A 102 -16.61 -2.33 4.95
N ASN A 103 -17.58 -3.22 5.12
CA ASN A 103 -17.37 -4.54 5.71
C ASN A 103 -17.12 -5.64 4.67
N GLU A 104 -16.75 -5.28 3.46
CA GLU A 104 -16.41 -6.25 2.43
C GLU A 104 -15.01 -5.99 1.87
N PHE A 105 -14.36 -7.04 1.43
CA PHE A 105 -13.12 -6.92 0.68
C PHE A 105 -13.12 -7.83 -0.54
N SER A 106 -12.52 -7.34 -1.60
CA SER A 106 -12.39 -8.03 -2.88
C SER A 106 -10.93 -8.28 -3.19
N PHE A 107 -10.67 -9.35 -3.91
CA PHE A 107 -9.34 -9.76 -4.32
C PHE A 107 -9.41 -10.52 -5.65
N TYR A 108 -8.29 -10.61 -6.33
CA TYR A 108 -8.16 -11.40 -7.55
C TYR A 108 -7.62 -12.79 -7.22
N ASP A 109 -8.31 -13.83 -7.69
CA ASP A 109 -7.86 -15.22 -7.64
C ASP A 109 -7.34 -15.64 -9.02
N PRO A 110 -6.02 -15.73 -9.23
CA PRO A 110 -5.43 -16.06 -10.52
C PRO A 110 -5.71 -17.51 -10.93
N ASN A 111 -5.91 -18.44 -10.00
CA ASN A 111 -6.20 -19.84 -10.32
C ASN A 111 -7.58 -20.00 -10.93
N LYS A 112 -8.51 -19.16 -10.53
CA LYS A 112 -9.89 -19.14 -11.06
C LYS A 112 -10.10 -18.02 -12.08
N SER A 113 -9.07 -17.19 -12.33
CA SER A 113 -9.11 -16.03 -13.22
C SER A 113 -10.30 -15.10 -12.95
N ARG A 114 -10.62 -14.87 -11.68
CA ARG A 114 -11.78 -14.07 -11.28
C ARG A 114 -11.49 -13.19 -10.07
N TYR A 115 -12.28 -12.13 -9.95
CA TYR A 115 -12.41 -11.38 -8.70
C TYR A 115 -13.44 -12.08 -7.81
N SER A 116 -13.13 -12.14 -6.54
CA SER A 116 -14.01 -12.66 -5.49
C SER A 116 -14.18 -11.62 -4.40
N THR A 117 -15.33 -11.60 -3.75
CA THR A 117 -15.63 -10.68 -2.65
C THR A 117 -16.07 -11.47 -1.43
N ILE A 118 -15.53 -11.12 -0.29
CA ILE A 118 -15.93 -11.66 1.01
C ILE A 118 -16.61 -10.56 1.80
N HIS A 119 -17.81 -10.85 2.29
CA HIS A 119 -18.57 -9.98 3.18
C HIS A 119 -18.36 -10.44 4.61
N LEU A 120 -17.86 -9.54 5.45
CA LEU A 120 -17.79 -9.79 6.88
C LEU A 120 -19.15 -9.45 7.48
N THR A 121 -19.94 -10.48 7.76
CA THR A 121 -21.13 -10.30 8.60
C THR A 121 -20.64 -10.01 10.01
N GLY A 122 -21.03 -8.86 10.55
CA GLY A 122 -20.66 -8.50 11.92
C GLY A 122 -21.02 -9.63 12.87
N THR A 123 -20.05 -10.14 13.58
CA THR A 123 -20.31 -10.89 14.80
C THR A 123 -20.72 -9.86 15.84
N ASP A 124 -22.02 -9.53 15.85
CA ASP A 124 -22.65 -8.96 17.04
C ASP A 124 -22.50 -10.00 18.16
N GLY A 125 -21.64 -9.73 19.10
CA GLY A 125 -21.40 -10.57 20.26
C GLY A 125 -20.82 -9.75 21.38
#